data_d7459de8257adb9bde36ccd363cb5a69
#
_entry.id   d7459de8257adb9bde36ccd363cb5a69
#
_cell.length_a   1.000
_cell.length_b   1.000
_cell.length_c   1.000
_cell.angle_alpha   90.00
_cell.angle_beta   90.00
_cell.angle_gamma   90.00
#
_symmetry.space_group_name_H-M   'P 1'
#
loop_
_entity.id
_entity.type
_entity.pdbx_description
1 polymer ?
#
loop_
_entity_poly.entity_id
_entity_poly.type
_entity_poly.pdbx_seq_one_letter_code
_entity_poly.pdbx_strand_id
1 'polypeptide(L)'
;MNNRPVPELQTDPEFDELIQPREEKYLEELEENIFNHGCLEPVCVWNGIILDGRLRYKICTKWDIHFNIRRIMIESRDKAVSFICHEQLKRTDLTGEYRKYLIGRLFRADMNTASDEFMKKHPDTELNADGQVSQKYVRKTDIATIIGNEFNFGFSTVTKYDIYARAVDDLKRKSPEIAEKILNGKLRVSHENIIELSRLPIEDINGLKRLLDSGSIDRIGYSQLRHELRWQRLPTGKPDSRRIKREKESAEAGIKQMPATDPDAELESLKFTIPSWSKTISRTMELTDFPSTSVNARREVKMQLLNLTRKITRLLSQLEEDDSK
;
A
#
# COMPACT_ATOMS: atom_id res chain seq x y z
N MET A 1 24.76 -44.55 -6.46
CA MET A 1 24.00 -43.28 -6.67
C MET A 1 22.54 -43.61 -6.45
N ASN A 2 21.94 -43.13 -5.37
CA ASN A 2 20.52 -43.44 -5.07
C ASN A 2 19.65 -42.62 -6.03
N ASN A 3 19.20 -43.29 -7.08
CA ASN A 3 18.27 -42.72 -8.07
C ASN A 3 16.85 -42.62 -7.42
N ARG A 4 16.66 -41.71 -6.45
CA ARG A 4 15.31 -41.39 -5.99
C ARG A 4 14.73 -40.41 -6.99
N PRO A 5 13.56 -40.71 -7.58
CA PRO A 5 12.94 -39.77 -8.50
C PRO A 5 12.74 -38.43 -7.81
N VAL A 6 13.07 -37.33 -8.50
CA VAL A 6 12.81 -35.97 -8.03
C VAL A 6 11.30 -35.84 -7.82
N PRO A 7 10.83 -35.53 -6.60
CA PRO A 7 9.40 -35.44 -6.34
C PRO A 7 8.78 -34.33 -7.17
N GLU A 8 7.68 -34.62 -7.82
CA GLU A 8 6.90 -33.63 -8.57
C GLU A 8 6.17 -32.71 -7.58
N LEU A 9 6.56 -31.43 -7.58
CA LEU A 9 5.95 -30.41 -6.73
C LEU A 9 5.20 -29.41 -7.60
N GLN A 10 4.11 -28.88 -7.05
CA GLN A 10 3.26 -27.91 -7.74
C GLN A 10 3.56 -26.47 -7.29
N THR A 11 3.24 -25.51 -8.16
CA THR A 11 3.19 -24.10 -7.82
C THR A 11 1.73 -23.63 -7.85
N ASP A 12 1.42 -22.61 -7.07
CA ASP A 12 0.10 -22.01 -6.99
C ASP A 12 0.18 -20.56 -7.49
N PRO A 13 -0.68 -20.13 -8.44
CA PRO A 13 -0.62 -18.79 -8.99
C PRO A 13 -0.77 -17.67 -7.95
N GLU A 14 -1.62 -17.84 -6.94
CA GLU A 14 -1.77 -16.85 -5.86
C GLU A 14 -0.49 -16.73 -5.04
N PHE A 15 0.16 -17.86 -4.76
CA PHE A 15 1.43 -17.86 -4.03
C PHE A 15 2.57 -17.30 -4.88
N ASP A 16 2.50 -17.49 -6.22
CA ASP A 16 3.45 -16.91 -7.17
C ASP A 16 3.41 -15.39 -7.15
N GLU A 17 2.23 -14.80 -7.01
CA GLU A 17 2.04 -13.36 -6.94
C GLU A 17 2.64 -12.69 -5.69
N LEU A 18 2.88 -13.45 -4.63
CA LEU A 18 3.50 -12.97 -3.38
C LEU A 18 5.03 -12.91 -3.47
N ILE A 19 5.62 -13.42 -4.54
CA ILE A 19 7.08 -13.53 -4.66
C ILE A 19 7.59 -12.48 -5.65
N GLN A 20 8.40 -11.54 -5.15
CA GLN A 20 9.10 -10.61 -6.04
C GLN A 20 10.10 -11.37 -6.91
N PRO A 21 10.03 -11.22 -8.24
CA PRO A 21 11.02 -11.78 -9.15
C PRO A 21 12.44 -11.35 -8.77
N ARG A 22 13.41 -12.25 -8.98
CA ARG A 22 14.84 -11.98 -8.80
C ARG A 22 15.46 -11.48 -10.09
N GLU A 23 16.50 -10.69 -9.97
CA GLU A 23 17.34 -10.30 -11.11
C GLU A 23 18.05 -11.51 -11.71
N GLU A 24 18.33 -11.46 -13.01
CA GLU A 24 18.96 -12.54 -13.75
C GLU A 24 20.32 -12.92 -13.17
N LYS A 25 21.11 -11.93 -12.79
CA LYS A 25 22.40 -12.14 -12.12
C LYS A 25 22.28 -12.99 -10.86
N TYR A 26 21.25 -12.75 -10.03
CA TYR A 26 21.02 -13.57 -8.85
C TYR A 26 20.67 -15.02 -9.20
N LEU A 27 19.93 -15.22 -10.29
CA LEU A 27 19.57 -16.57 -10.75
C LEU A 27 20.83 -17.34 -11.20
N GLU A 28 21.73 -16.68 -11.93
CA GLU A 28 23.00 -17.25 -12.37
C GLU A 28 23.89 -17.62 -11.17
N GLU A 29 24.06 -16.69 -10.21
CA GLU A 29 24.83 -16.92 -8.98
C GLU A 29 24.26 -18.08 -8.14
N LEU A 30 22.92 -18.16 -8.04
CA LEU A 30 22.25 -19.26 -7.33
C LEU A 30 22.44 -20.59 -8.05
N GLU A 31 22.33 -20.62 -9.39
CA GLU A 31 22.52 -21.81 -10.20
C GLU A 31 23.96 -22.33 -10.06
N GLU A 32 24.96 -21.45 -10.16
CA GLU A 32 26.37 -21.79 -9.96
C GLU A 32 26.63 -22.31 -8.54
N ASN A 33 26.06 -21.67 -7.53
CA ASN A 33 26.21 -22.11 -6.14
C ASN A 33 25.64 -23.50 -5.93
N ILE A 34 24.42 -23.76 -6.41
CA ILE A 34 23.77 -25.08 -6.28
C ILE A 34 24.54 -26.15 -7.07
N PHE A 35 25.09 -25.81 -8.22
CA PHE A 35 25.89 -26.73 -9.03
C PHE A 35 27.19 -27.14 -8.32
N ASN A 36 27.87 -26.19 -7.69
CA ASN A 36 29.14 -26.42 -7.02
C ASN A 36 29.02 -27.06 -5.63
N HIS A 37 27.98 -26.74 -4.87
CA HIS A 37 27.84 -27.11 -3.45
C HIS A 37 26.62 -28.00 -3.15
N GLY A 38 25.75 -28.22 -4.14
CA GLY A 38 24.45 -28.86 -3.95
C GLY A 38 23.40 -27.90 -3.36
N CYS A 39 22.17 -28.39 -3.24
CA CYS A 39 21.07 -27.63 -2.67
C CYS A 39 21.07 -27.76 -1.12
N LEU A 40 21.71 -26.81 -0.45
CA LEU A 40 21.88 -26.84 1.01
C LEU A 40 20.58 -26.53 1.77
N GLU A 41 19.78 -25.59 1.29
CA GLU A 41 18.53 -25.21 1.92
C GLU A 41 17.35 -26.02 1.36
N PRO A 42 16.44 -26.51 2.23
CA PRO A 42 15.30 -27.29 1.78
C PRO A 42 14.27 -26.46 1.01
N VAL A 43 13.52 -27.12 0.15
CA VAL A 43 12.30 -26.58 -0.46
C VAL A 43 11.14 -26.75 0.54
N CYS A 44 10.48 -25.65 0.91
CA CYS A 44 9.35 -25.67 1.84
C CYS A 44 8.06 -25.96 1.09
N VAL A 45 7.32 -26.99 1.56
CA VAL A 45 6.15 -27.51 0.86
C VAL A 45 4.96 -27.68 1.80
N TRP A 46 3.78 -27.31 1.34
CA TRP A 46 2.49 -27.55 1.99
C TRP A 46 1.56 -28.25 1.01
N ASN A 47 1.06 -29.45 1.37
CA ASN A 47 0.16 -30.25 0.54
C ASN A 47 0.65 -30.44 -0.92
N GLY A 48 1.97 -30.61 -1.12
CA GLY A 48 2.55 -30.76 -2.46
C GLY A 48 2.81 -29.43 -3.19
N ILE A 49 2.38 -28.29 -2.64
CA ILE A 49 2.57 -26.96 -3.22
C ILE A 49 3.81 -26.30 -2.60
N ILE A 50 4.66 -25.71 -3.41
CA ILE A 50 5.86 -25.03 -2.96
C ILE A 50 5.49 -23.68 -2.33
N LEU A 51 5.86 -23.47 -1.07
CA LEU A 51 5.73 -22.20 -0.35
C LEU A 51 6.99 -21.36 -0.47
N ASP A 52 8.16 -21.98 -0.36
CA ASP A 52 9.47 -21.33 -0.54
C ASP A 52 10.45 -22.25 -1.24
N GLY A 53 11.43 -21.67 -1.95
CA GLY A 53 12.49 -22.41 -2.64
C GLY A 53 12.17 -22.80 -4.09
N ARG A 54 11.26 -22.10 -4.78
CA ARG A 54 10.89 -22.39 -6.19
C ARG A 54 12.07 -22.34 -7.15
N LEU A 55 12.97 -21.37 -6.98
CA LEU A 55 14.16 -21.26 -7.82
C LEU A 55 15.08 -22.45 -7.58
N ARG A 56 15.28 -22.84 -6.31
CA ARG A 56 16.03 -24.03 -5.94
C ARG A 56 15.42 -25.30 -6.57
N TYR A 57 14.10 -25.44 -6.47
CA TYR A 57 13.39 -26.55 -7.10
C TYR A 57 13.60 -26.58 -8.62
N LYS A 58 13.43 -25.45 -9.31
CA LYS A 58 13.64 -25.36 -10.77
C LYS A 58 15.06 -25.72 -11.17
N ILE A 59 16.07 -25.18 -10.46
CA ILE A 59 17.49 -25.47 -10.75
C ILE A 59 17.81 -26.94 -10.49
N CYS A 60 17.39 -27.49 -9.34
CA CYS A 60 17.65 -28.87 -8.99
C CYS A 60 16.98 -29.85 -9.97
N THR A 61 15.74 -29.54 -10.40
CA THR A 61 15.04 -30.35 -11.40
C THR A 61 15.72 -30.28 -12.78
N LYS A 62 16.19 -29.09 -13.18
CA LYS A 62 16.91 -28.89 -14.46
C LYS A 62 18.19 -29.71 -14.54
N TRP A 63 18.93 -29.80 -13.42
CA TRP A 63 20.27 -30.39 -13.38
C TRP A 63 20.31 -31.75 -12.66
N ASP A 64 19.15 -32.34 -12.34
CA ASP A 64 19.02 -33.59 -11.58
C ASP A 64 19.84 -33.58 -10.28
N ILE A 65 19.83 -32.45 -9.58
CA ILE A 65 20.51 -32.27 -8.30
C ILE A 65 19.56 -32.62 -7.16
N HIS A 66 20.02 -33.42 -6.23
CA HIS A 66 19.24 -33.79 -5.02
C HIS A 66 18.96 -32.56 -4.14
N PHE A 67 17.74 -32.44 -3.62
CA PHE A 67 17.35 -31.43 -2.66
C PHE A 67 16.46 -32.01 -1.55
N ASN A 68 16.48 -31.37 -0.39
CA ASN A 68 15.64 -31.74 0.74
C ASN A 68 14.29 -31.02 0.69
N ILE A 69 13.24 -31.70 1.16
CA ILE A 69 11.91 -31.13 1.30
C ILE A 69 11.61 -30.94 2.79
N ARG A 70 11.22 -29.72 3.18
CA ARG A 70 10.66 -29.42 4.49
C ARG A 70 9.14 -29.27 4.36
N ARG A 71 8.40 -30.25 4.90
CA ARG A 71 6.94 -30.17 4.95
C ARG A 71 6.51 -29.22 6.05
N ILE A 72 5.72 -28.20 5.68
CA ILE A 72 5.18 -27.22 6.60
C ILE A 72 3.77 -27.66 6.98
N MET A 73 3.52 -27.84 8.27
CA MET A 73 2.21 -28.22 8.79
C MET A 73 1.39 -26.94 9.01
N ILE A 74 0.53 -26.64 8.06
CA ILE A 74 -0.34 -25.46 8.04
C ILE A 74 -1.77 -25.91 7.89
N GLU A 75 -2.67 -25.31 8.66
CA GLU A 75 -4.07 -25.70 8.74
C GLU A 75 -4.96 -25.06 7.66
N SER A 76 -4.56 -23.89 7.12
CA SER A 76 -5.36 -23.14 6.17
C SER A 76 -4.51 -22.47 5.08
N ARG A 77 -5.19 -22.09 3.98
CA ARG A 77 -4.56 -21.34 2.88
C ARG A 77 -4.07 -19.96 3.35
N ASP A 78 -4.84 -19.26 4.21
CA ASP A 78 -4.43 -17.99 4.76
C ASP A 78 -3.16 -18.11 5.61
N LYS A 79 -3.02 -19.16 6.42
CA LYS A 79 -1.76 -19.43 7.13
C LYS A 79 -0.59 -19.69 6.17
N ALA A 80 -0.85 -20.30 5.00
CA ALA A 80 0.19 -20.47 3.97
C ALA A 80 0.59 -19.13 3.34
N VAL A 81 -0.38 -18.24 3.03
CA VAL A 81 -0.12 -16.86 2.58
C VAL A 81 0.70 -16.09 3.63
N SER A 82 0.30 -16.16 4.91
CA SER A 82 1.04 -15.54 6.02
C SER A 82 2.49 -16.04 6.08
N PHE A 83 2.72 -17.35 5.99
CA PHE A 83 4.05 -17.95 5.95
C PHE A 83 4.90 -17.41 4.80
N ILE A 84 4.35 -17.39 3.57
CA ILE A 84 5.07 -16.87 2.39
C ILE A 84 5.42 -15.39 2.57
N CYS A 85 4.47 -14.58 3.04
CA CYS A 85 4.71 -13.15 3.28
C CYS A 85 5.85 -12.94 4.28
N HIS A 86 5.89 -13.69 5.41
CA HIS A 86 6.97 -13.60 6.37
C HIS A 86 8.33 -14.00 5.76
N GLU A 87 8.40 -15.10 4.99
CA GLU A 87 9.65 -15.51 4.33
C GLU A 87 10.11 -14.46 3.32
N GLN A 88 9.20 -13.88 2.53
CA GLN A 88 9.56 -12.84 1.59
C GLN A 88 9.98 -11.52 2.28
N LEU A 89 9.35 -11.14 3.38
CA LEU A 89 9.67 -9.91 4.12
C LEU A 89 11.05 -9.92 4.80
N LYS A 90 11.67 -11.10 4.96
CA LYS A 90 13.07 -11.24 5.42
C LYS A 90 14.08 -10.79 4.38
N ARG A 91 13.70 -10.72 3.11
CA ARG A 91 14.57 -10.33 2.01
C ARG A 91 14.97 -8.87 2.11
N THR A 92 16.23 -8.58 1.84
CA THR A 92 16.80 -7.22 1.81
C THR A 92 16.63 -6.51 0.47
N ASP A 93 16.40 -7.27 -0.61
CA ASP A 93 16.27 -6.78 -1.99
C ASP A 93 14.83 -6.43 -2.41
N LEU A 94 13.88 -6.48 -1.47
CA LEU A 94 12.50 -6.09 -1.74
C LEU A 94 12.39 -4.59 -2.04
N THR A 95 11.67 -4.26 -3.13
CA THR A 95 11.24 -2.89 -3.36
C THR A 95 10.32 -2.39 -2.23
N GLY A 96 10.31 -1.08 -2.01
CA GLY A 96 9.39 -0.49 -1.02
C GLY A 96 7.92 -0.79 -1.32
N GLU A 97 7.55 -0.83 -2.62
CA GLU A 97 6.19 -1.13 -3.06
C GLU A 97 5.82 -2.60 -2.83
N TYR A 98 6.74 -3.53 -3.12
CA TYR A 98 6.52 -4.95 -2.82
C TYR A 98 6.39 -5.21 -1.32
N ARG A 99 7.21 -4.53 -0.50
CA ARG A 99 7.12 -4.61 0.97
C ARG A 99 5.75 -4.16 1.49
N LYS A 100 5.22 -3.03 1.01
CA LYS A 100 3.87 -2.55 1.35
C LYS A 100 2.80 -3.57 0.97
N TYR A 101 2.91 -4.13 -0.24
CA TYR A 101 2.00 -5.14 -0.76
C TYR A 101 1.98 -6.39 0.12
N LEU A 102 3.15 -6.93 0.47
CA LEU A 102 3.27 -8.12 1.31
C LEU A 102 2.72 -7.89 2.72
N ILE A 103 2.99 -6.74 3.34
CA ILE A 103 2.45 -6.41 4.67
C ILE A 103 0.92 -6.33 4.62
N GLY A 104 0.34 -5.76 3.58
CA GLY A 104 -1.11 -5.72 3.40
C GLY A 104 -1.72 -7.10 3.19
N ARG A 105 -1.06 -7.98 2.41
CA ARG A 105 -1.48 -9.38 2.21
C ARG A 105 -1.36 -10.21 3.50
N LEU A 106 -0.27 -10.03 4.25
CA LEU A 106 -0.06 -10.63 5.56
C LEU A 106 -1.19 -10.26 6.52
N PHE A 107 -1.45 -8.96 6.67
CA PHE A 107 -2.51 -8.48 7.54
C PHE A 107 -3.87 -9.11 7.21
N ARG A 108 -4.21 -9.20 5.93
CA ARG A 108 -5.48 -9.82 5.48
C ARG A 108 -5.53 -11.31 5.82
N ALA A 109 -4.47 -12.04 5.55
CA ALA A 109 -4.38 -13.45 5.85
C ALA A 109 -4.51 -13.75 7.35
N ASP A 110 -3.86 -12.96 8.20
CA ASP A 110 -3.95 -13.09 9.65
C ASP A 110 -5.34 -12.70 10.18
N MET A 111 -5.99 -11.69 9.59
CA MET A 111 -7.38 -11.33 9.90
C MET A 111 -8.35 -12.46 9.58
N ASN A 112 -8.22 -13.08 8.40
CA ASN A 112 -9.05 -14.21 8.00
C ASN A 112 -8.82 -15.40 8.96
N THR A 113 -7.58 -15.73 9.24
CA THR A 113 -7.21 -16.81 10.18
C THR A 113 -7.83 -16.59 11.55
N ALA A 114 -7.70 -15.38 12.11
CA ALA A 114 -8.27 -15.05 13.41
C ALA A 114 -9.82 -15.12 13.41
N SER A 115 -10.45 -14.72 12.30
CA SER A 115 -11.90 -14.84 12.11
C SER A 115 -12.33 -16.30 12.07
N ASP A 116 -11.63 -17.15 11.33
CA ASP A 116 -11.91 -18.58 11.24
C ASP A 116 -11.72 -19.30 12.58
N GLU A 117 -10.67 -18.97 13.32
CA GLU A 117 -10.41 -19.54 14.64
C GLU A 117 -11.48 -19.10 15.65
N PHE A 118 -11.95 -17.85 15.55
CA PHE A 118 -13.05 -17.38 16.38
C PHE A 118 -14.35 -18.13 16.06
N MET A 119 -14.69 -18.29 14.78
CA MET A 119 -15.90 -19.00 14.33
C MET A 119 -15.89 -20.48 14.74
N LYS A 120 -14.73 -21.15 14.70
CA LYS A 120 -14.60 -22.54 15.18
C LYS A 120 -14.96 -22.67 16.67
N LYS A 121 -14.64 -21.63 17.47
CA LYS A 121 -14.93 -21.61 18.91
C LYS A 121 -16.36 -21.15 19.23
N HIS A 122 -16.96 -20.37 18.32
CA HIS A 122 -18.27 -19.71 18.51
C HIS A 122 -19.12 -19.85 17.24
N PRO A 123 -19.60 -21.07 16.90
CA PRO A 123 -20.27 -21.35 15.61
C PRO A 123 -21.60 -20.59 15.43
N ASP A 124 -22.25 -20.20 16.53
CA ASP A 124 -23.53 -19.47 16.51
C ASP A 124 -23.34 -17.93 16.34
N THR A 125 -22.13 -17.45 16.06
CA THR A 125 -21.87 -16.03 15.90
C THR A 125 -22.41 -15.53 14.55
N GLU A 126 -23.23 -14.49 14.59
CA GLU A 126 -23.70 -13.82 13.38
C GLU A 126 -22.56 -13.09 12.67
N LEU A 127 -22.48 -13.30 11.35
CA LEU A 127 -21.55 -12.59 10.46
C LEU A 127 -22.14 -11.21 10.10
N ASN A 128 -21.26 -10.23 9.83
CA ASN A 128 -21.69 -8.95 9.29
C ASN A 128 -22.14 -9.08 7.82
N ALA A 129 -22.61 -7.98 7.22
CA ALA A 129 -23.07 -7.95 5.82
C ALA A 129 -22.00 -8.40 4.80
N ASP A 130 -20.72 -8.30 5.15
CA ASP A 130 -19.58 -8.71 4.33
C ASP A 130 -19.17 -10.18 4.56
N GLY A 131 -19.94 -10.94 5.35
CA GLY A 131 -19.67 -12.33 5.68
C GLY A 131 -18.47 -12.53 6.61
N GLN A 132 -18.05 -11.51 7.34
CA GLN A 132 -16.92 -11.55 8.29
C GLN A 132 -17.41 -11.48 9.74
N VAL A 133 -16.57 -12.00 10.65
CA VAL A 133 -16.79 -11.85 12.10
C VAL A 133 -16.76 -10.37 12.48
N SER A 134 -17.72 -9.95 13.30
CA SER A 134 -17.79 -8.56 13.77
C SER A 134 -16.48 -8.13 14.44
N GLN A 135 -16.05 -6.89 14.20
CA GLN A 135 -14.89 -6.27 14.85
C GLN A 135 -14.96 -6.24 16.39
N LYS A 136 -16.14 -6.51 16.96
CA LYS A 136 -16.31 -6.69 18.40
C LYS A 136 -15.52 -7.89 18.92
N TYR A 137 -15.35 -8.92 18.10
CA TYR A 137 -14.71 -10.19 18.49
C TYR A 137 -13.28 -10.32 17.98
N VAL A 138 -13.02 -9.84 16.75
CA VAL A 138 -11.68 -9.84 16.16
C VAL A 138 -11.29 -8.40 15.80
N ARG A 139 -10.42 -7.80 16.60
CA ARG A 139 -10.07 -6.38 16.44
C ARG A 139 -8.94 -6.21 15.42
N LYS A 140 -9.25 -5.49 14.35
CA LYS A 140 -8.24 -5.11 13.33
C LYS A 140 -7.02 -4.42 13.93
N THR A 141 -7.23 -3.60 14.98
CA THR A 141 -6.16 -2.87 15.66
C THR A 141 -5.16 -3.80 16.32
N ASP A 142 -5.60 -4.92 16.89
CA ASP A 142 -4.71 -5.84 17.62
C ASP A 142 -3.78 -6.58 16.65
N ILE A 143 -4.33 -7.12 15.56
CA ILE A 143 -3.54 -7.78 14.52
C ILE A 143 -2.62 -6.79 13.82
N ALA A 144 -3.12 -5.60 13.47
CA ALA A 144 -2.29 -4.56 12.87
C ALA A 144 -1.17 -4.08 13.81
N THR A 145 -1.39 -4.10 15.12
CA THR A 145 -0.36 -3.75 16.11
C THR A 145 0.70 -4.84 16.22
N ILE A 146 0.32 -6.12 16.19
CA ILE A 146 1.26 -7.24 16.19
C ILE A 146 2.19 -7.14 14.98
N ILE A 147 1.64 -7.03 13.77
CA ILE A 147 2.41 -6.91 12.54
C ILE A 147 3.23 -5.60 12.54
N GLY A 148 2.64 -4.51 13.02
CA GLY A 148 3.33 -3.23 13.15
C GLY A 148 4.58 -3.30 14.03
N ASN A 149 4.48 -3.97 15.16
CA ASN A 149 5.62 -4.17 16.06
C ASN A 149 6.71 -5.06 15.43
N GLU A 150 6.34 -6.10 14.69
CA GLU A 150 7.29 -6.99 14.02
C GLU A 150 8.10 -6.27 12.93
N PHE A 151 7.44 -5.42 12.14
CA PHE A 151 8.07 -4.76 10.99
C PHE A 151 8.37 -3.27 11.21
N ASN A 152 8.25 -2.76 12.44
CA ASN A 152 8.49 -1.36 12.83
C ASN A 152 7.56 -0.35 12.13
N PHE A 153 6.27 -0.64 12.05
CA PHE A 153 5.24 0.26 11.52
C PHE A 153 4.16 0.54 12.57
N GLY A 154 3.55 1.72 12.49
CA GLY A 154 2.32 1.99 13.26
C GLY A 154 1.13 1.17 12.74
N PHE A 155 0.18 0.79 13.61
CA PHE A 155 -1.02 0.03 13.22
C PHE A 155 -1.81 0.69 12.08
N SER A 156 -1.88 2.03 12.05
CA SER A 156 -2.55 2.77 10.98
C SER A 156 -1.84 2.63 9.62
N THR A 157 -0.54 2.42 9.63
CA THR A 157 0.25 2.15 8.41
C THR A 157 -0.04 0.76 7.87
N VAL A 158 -0.12 -0.24 8.75
CA VAL A 158 -0.47 -1.63 8.37
C VAL A 158 -1.86 -1.68 7.73
N THR A 159 -2.84 -1.01 8.32
CA THR A 159 -4.20 -0.95 7.74
C THR A 159 -4.26 -0.21 6.40
N LYS A 160 -3.45 0.84 6.21
CA LYS A 160 -3.29 1.49 4.89
C LYS A 160 -2.68 0.55 3.86
N TYR A 161 -1.72 -0.28 4.27
CA TYR A 161 -1.11 -1.26 3.37
C TYR A 161 -2.08 -2.38 2.96
N ASP A 162 -3.09 -2.74 3.77
CA ASP A 162 -4.17 -3.63 3.30
C ASP A 162 -4.97 -2.98 2.17
N ILE A 163 -5.34 -1.70 2.31
CA ILE A 163 -6.05 -0.97 1.25
C ILE A 163 -5.21 -0.91 -0.03
N TYR A 164 -3.92 -0.63 0.11
CA TYR A 164 -2.96 -0.65 -0.98
C TYR A 164 -2.89 -2.03 -1.66
N ALA A 165 -2.75 -3.10 -0.89
CA ALA A 165 -2.66 -4.45 -1.42
C ALA A 165 -3.93 -4.87 -2.19
N ARG A 166 -5.12 -4.50 -1.70
CA ARG A 166 -6.39 -4.70 -2.43
C ARG A 166 -6.39 -3.95 -3.75
N ALA A 167 -5.97 -2.70 -3.77
CA ALA A 167 -5.89 -1.91 -5.00
C ALA A 167 -4.88 -2.51 -6.00
N VAL A 168 -3.75 -3.03 -5.54
CA VAL A 168 -2.79 -3.74 -6.38
C VAL A 168 -3.37 -5.05 -6.91
N ASP A 169 -4.08 -5.84 -6.08
CA ASP A 169 -4.75 -7.07 -6.52
C ASP A 169 -5.80 -6.78 -7.61
N ASP A 170 -6.59 -5.69 -7.46
CA ASP A 170 -7.54 -5.23 -8.46
C ASP A 170 -6.84 -4.80 -9.77
N LEU A 171 -5.73 -4.10 -9.64
CA LEU A 171 -4.93 -3.65 -10.77
C LEU A 171 -4.26 -4.82 -11.49
N LYS A 172 -3.76 -5.84 -10.79
CA LYS A 172 -3.23 -7.08 -11.37
C LYS A 172 -4.27 -7.78 -12.24
N ARG A 173 -5.53 -7.82 -11.81
CA ARG A 173 -6.62 -8.42 -12.59
C ARG A 173 -6.93 -7.63 -13.87
N LYS A 174 -6.79 -6.31 -13.84
CA LYS A 174 -7.09 -5.41 -14.97
C LYS A 174 -5.91 -5.21 -15.91
N SER A 175 -4.72 -5.07 -15.36
CA SER A 175 -3.46 -4.84 -16.10
C SER A 175 -2.26 -5.34 -15.31
N PRO A 176 -1.91 -6.64 -15.45
CA PRO A 176 -0.80 -7.26 -14.74
C PRO A 176 0.53 -6.49 -14.95
N GLU A 177 0.77 -6.01 -16.18
CA GLU A 177 2.00 -5.31 -16.54
C GLU A 177 2.19 -3.98 -15.80
N ILE A 178 1.12 -3.19 -15.64
CA ILE A 178 1.17 -1.93 -14.87
C ILE A 178 1.43 -2.25 -13.39
N ALA A 179 0.72 -3.23 -12.85
CA ALA A 179 0.90 -3.66 -11.47
C ALA A 179 2.34 -4.14 -11.20
N GLU A 180 2.90 -4.90 -12.12
CA GLU A 180 4.29 -5.36 -12.04
C GLU A 180 5.29 -4.20 -12.12
N LYS A 181 5.12 -3.25 -13.06
CA LYS A 181 5.97 -2.05 -13.17
C LYS A 181 5.94 -1.22 -11.86
N ILE A 182 4.78 -1.14 -11.19
CA ILE A 182 4.63 -0.45 -9.90
C ILE A 182 5.37 -1.23 -8.80
N LEU A 183 5.08 -2.51 -8.65
CA LEU A 183 5.67 -3.35 -7.59
C LEU A 183 7.20 -3.43 -7.72
N ASN A 184 7.73 -3.52 -8.93
CA ASN A 184 9.17 -3.53 -9.19
C ASN A 184 9.83 -2.13 -9.11
N GLY A 185 9.07 -1.08 -8.77
CA GLY A 185 9.57 0.29 -8.63
C GLY A 185 9.93 0.98 -9.95
N LYS A 186 9.66 0.34 -11.11
CA LYS A 186 9.91 0.92 -12.44
C LYS A 186 8.93 2.04 -12.77
N LEU A 187 7.74 2.01 -12.18
CA LEU A 187 6.72 3.05 -12.32
C LEU A 187 6.39 3.64 -10.95
N ARG A 188 6.69 4.92 -10.77
CA ARG A 188 6.43 5.63 -9.51
C ARG A 188 4.99 6.14 -9.46
N VAL A 189 4.21 5.61 -8.51
CA VAL A 189 2.82 6.01 -8.27
C VAL A 189 2.62 6.20 -6.78
N SER A 190 1.96 7.28 -6.36
CA SER A 190 1.66 7.48 -4.93
C SER A 190 0.61 6.46 -4.45
N HIS A 191 0.57 6.23 -3.14
CA HIS A 191 -0.37 5.30 -2.52
C HIS A 191 -1.83 5.62 -2.91
N GLU A 192 -2.23 6.89 -2.84
CA GLU A 192 -3.56 7.35 -3.18
C GLU A 192 -3.86 7.16 -4.67
N ASN A 193 -2.88 7.42 -5.54
CA ASN A 193 -3.05 7.26 -6.97
C ASN A 193 -3.19 5.81 -7.40
N ILE A 194 -2.58 4.84 -6.68
CA ILE A 194 -2.79 3.41 -6.94
C ILE A 194 -4.22 3.02 -6.62
N ILE A 195 -4.80 3.53 -5.53
CA ILE A 195 -6.20 3.29 -5.17
C ILE A 195 -7.14 3.87 -6.25
N GLU A 196 -6.88 5.08 -6.72
CA GLU A 196 -7.67 5.68 -7.79
C GLU A 196 -7.50 4.93 -9.12
N LEU A 197 -6.27 4.54 -9.46
CA LEU A 197 -5.96 3.77 -10.66
C LEU A 197 -6.70 2.41 -10.67
N SER A 198 -6.76 1.72 -9.53
CA SER A 198 -7.46 0.44 -9.41
C SER A 198 -8.97 0.54 -9.66
N ARG A 199 -9.56 1.72 -9.43
CA ARG A 199 -10.99 2.00 -9.64
C ARG A 199 -11.34 2.35 -11.08
N LEU A 200 -10.35 2.64 -11.91
CA LEU A 200 -10.59 3.00 -13.31
C LEU A 200 -11.14 1.81 -14.13
N PRO A 201 -11.96 2.08 -15.15
CA PRO A 201 -12.31 1.09 -16.16
C PRO A 201 -11.08 0.57 -16.89
N ILE A 202 -11.17 -0.64 -17.44
CA ILE A 202 -10.05 -1.30 -18.13
C ILE A 202 -9.62 -0.53 -19.39
N GLU A 203 -10.56 0.15 -20.06
CA GLU A 203 -10.31 0.97 -21.24
C GLU A 203 -9.37 2.16 -20.91
N ASP A 204 -9.61 2.81 -19.77
CA ASP A 204 -8.82 3.93 -19.29
C ASP A 204 -7.40 3.45 -18.88
N ILE A 205 -7.32 2.30 -18.23
CA ILE A 205 -6.03 1.68 -17.86
C ILE A 205 -5.22 1.34 -19.12
N ASN A 206 -5.87 0.80 -20.16
CA ASN A 206 -5.23 0.50 -21.43
C ASN A 206 -4.78 1.78 -22.17
N GLY A 207 -5.51 2.89 -22.01
CA GLY A 207 -5.09 4.21 -22.48
C GLY A 207 -3.79 4.67 -21.80
N LEU A 208 -3.71 4.56 -20.48
CA LEU A 208 -2.51 4.87 -19.71
C LEU A 208 -1.33 3.98 -20.07
N LYS A 209 -1.57 2.67 -20.28
CA LYS A 209 -0.53 1.75 -20.73
C LYS A 209 0.12 2.23 -22.03
N ARG A 210 -0.67 2.64 -23.03
CA ARG A 210 -0.14 3.17 -24.31
C ARG A 210 0.73 4.41 -24.10
N LEU A 211 0.35 5.32 -23.20
CA LEU A 211 1.12 6.52 -22.88
C LEU A 211 2.45 6.17 -22.18
N LEU A 212 2.44 5.18 -21.30
CA LEU A 212 3.64 4.65 -20.65
C LEU A 212 4.58 3.97 -21.65
N ASP A 213 4.05 3.14 -22.55
CA ASP A 213 4.83 2.39 -23.53
C ASP A 213 5.40 3.31 -24.62
N SER A 214 4.73 4.44 -24.93
CA SER A 214 5.28 5.47 -25.83
C SER A 214 6.34 6.37 -25.19
N GLY A 215 6.62 6.20 -23.87
CA GLY A 215 7.54 7.06 -23.13
C GLY A 215 7.04 8.48 -22.88
N SER A 216 5.76 8.74 -23.17
CA SER A 216 5.14 10.07 -22.96
C SER A 216 4.99 10.41 -21.47
N ILE A 217 4.95 9.40 -20.61
CA ILE A 217 4.85 9.52 -19.15
C ILE A 217 5.82 8.55 -18.48
N ASP A 218 6.55 9.02 -17.48
CA ASP A 218 7.44 8.22 -16.62
C ASP A 218 6.86 7.94 -15.23
N ARG A 219 5.83 8.72 -14.87
CA ARG A 219 5.10 8.59 -13.60
C ARG A 219 3.62 8.89 -13.78
N ILE A 220 2.81 8.30 -12.90
CA ILE A 220 1.37 8.55 -12.86
C ILE A 220 1.07 9.48 -11.67
N GLY A 221 0.80 10.75 -11.97
CA GLY A 221 0.33 11.76 -11.02
C GLY A 221 -1.19 11.89 -11.06
N TYR A 222 -1.80 12.31 -9.95
CA TYR A 222 -3.26 12.47 -9.83
C TYR A 222 -3.85 13.47 -10.85
N SER A 223 -3.16 14.57 -11.09
CA SER A 223 -3.58 15.60 -12.07
C SER A 223 -3.54 15.07 -13.50
N GLN A 224 -2.51 14.28 -13.84
CA GLN A 224 -2.35 13.70 -15.17
C GLN A 224 -3.43 12.65 -15.44
N LEU A 225 -3.72 11.75 -14.51
CA LEU A 225 -4.79 10.77 -14.61
C LEU A 225 -6.16 11.42 -14.89
N ARG A 226 -6.50 12.50 -14.19
CA ARG A 226 -7.79 13.17 -14.39
C ARG A 226 -7.84 14.03 -15.65
N HIS A 227 -6.75 14.68 -16.03
CA HIS A 227 -6.71 15.50 -17.25
C HIS A 227 -6.70 14.64 -18.51
N GLU A 228 -5.78 13.69 -18.62
CA GLU A 228 -5.61 12.90 -19.82
C GLU A 228 -6.78 11.93 -20.07
N LEU A 229 -7.31 11.30 -19.03
CA LEU A 229 -8.50 10.45 -19.16
C LEU A 229 -9.78 11.25 -19.48
N ARG A 230 -9.90 12.48 -19.01
CA ARG A 230 -11.02 13.36 -19.36
C ARG A 230 -11.00 13.75 -20.82
N TRP A 231 -9.84 13.98 -21.42
CA TRP A 231 -9.68 14.36 -22.84
C TRP A 231 -9.96 13.17 -23.76
N GLN A 232 -9.59 11.96 -23.39
CA GLN A 232 -9.89 10.74 -24.17
C GLN A 232 -11.36 10.35 -24.12
N ARG A 233 -12.13 10.82 -23.14
CA ARG A 233 -13.58 10.63 -23.02
C ARG A 233 -14.40 11.70 -23.77
N LEU A 234 -13.79 12.55 -24.59
CA LEU A 234 -14.58 13.37 -25.51
C LEU A 234 -15.38 12.45 -26.42
N PRO A 235 -16.72 12.45 -26.33
CA PRO A 235 -17.56 11.48 -27.02
C PRO A 235 -17.46 11.72 -28.53
N THR A 236 -17.07 10.70 -29.26
CA THR A 236 -17.36 10.58 -30.70
C THR A 236 -18.85 10.26 -30.96
N GLY A 237 -19.70 10.29 -29.94
CA GLY A 237 -21.13 10.08 -29.98
C GLY A 237 -21.91 11.25 -29.38
N LYS A 238 -23.15 11.41 -29.78
CA LYS A 238 -24.08 12.46 -29.35
C LYS A 238 -24.03 12.64 -27.82
N PRO A 239 -23.86 13.87 -27.32
CA PRO A 239 -23.73 14.12 -25.90
C PRO A 239 -24.97 13.64 -25.15
N ASP A 240 -24.75 12.94 -24.02
CA ASP A 240 -25.81 12.48 -23.14
C ASP A 240 -26.63 13.70 -22.67
N SER A 241 -27.86 13.80 -23.13
CA SER A 241 -28.78 14.89 -22.84
C SER A 241 -29.00 15.12 -21.34
N ARG A 242 -28.85 14.08 -20.52
CA ARG A 242 -28.92 14.18 -19.05
C ARG A 242 -27.71 14.88 -18.44
N ARG A 243 -26.53 14.71 -19.05
CA ARG A 243 -25.28 15.36 -18.63
C ARG A 243 -25.27 16.84 -18.99
N ILE A 244 -25.72 17.16 -20.22
CA ILE A 244 -25.88 18.57 -20.66
C ILE A 244 -26.92 19.29 -19.81
N LYS A 245 -28.01 18.60 -19.42
CA LYS A 245 -29.02 19.18 -18.54
C LYS A 245 -28.46 19.44 -17.13
N ARG A 246 -27.65 18.53 -16.56
CA ARG A 246 -26.96 18.74 -15.28
C ARG A 246 -25.87 19.84 -15.36
N GLU A 247 -25.12 19.90 -16.45
CA GLU A 247 -24.10 20.94 -16.67
C GLU A 247 -24.75 22.31 -16.95
N LYS A 248 -25.90 22.38 -17.62
CA LYS A 248 -26.71 23.59 -17.78
C LYS A 248 -27.37 23.99 -16.46
N GLU A 249 -27.99 23.06 -15.74
CA GLU A 249 -28.59 23.34 -14.44
C GLU A 249 -27.51 23.77 -13.41
N SER A 250 -26.27 23.25 -13.48
CA SER A 250 -25.15 23.75 -12.66
C SER A 250 -24.55 25.06 -13.15
N ALA A 251 -24.66 25.36 -14.43
CA ALA A 251 -24.26 26.68 -15.01
C ALA A 251 -25.34 27.74 -14.84
N GLU A 252 -26.64 27.38 -14.93
CA GLU A 252 -27.79 28.26 -14.66
C GLU A 252 -28.07 28.42 -13.17
N ALA A 253 -27.68 27.42 -12.32
CA ALA A 253 -27.61 27.60 -10.87
C ALA A 253 -26.42 28.51 -10.45
N GLY A 254 -25.93 29.36 -11.37
CA GLY A 254 -24.76 30.19 -11.18
C GLY A 254 -23.69 29.39 -10.45
N ILE A 255 -22.46 29.40 -10.85
CA ILE A 255 -21.37 28.93 -9.95
C ILE A 255 -21.90 29.25 -8.55
N LYS A 256 -22.24 28.23 -7.74
CA LYS A 256 -22.44 28.47 -6.32
C LYS A 256 -21.18 29.22 -5.97
N GLN A 257 -21.26 30.52 -5.92
CA GLN A 257 -20.22 31.33 -5.33
C GLN A 257 -20.00 30.58 -4.03
N MET A 258 -18.80 30.07 -3.84
CA MET A 258 -18.39 29.63 -2.50
C MET A 258 -18.99 30.68 -1.60
N PRO A 259 -19.89 30.30 -0.66
CA PRO A 259 -20.60 31.27 0.14
C PRO A 259 -19.55 32.25 0.53
N ALA A 260 -19.81 33.56 0.19
CA ALA A 260 -18.83 34.63 0.34
C ALA A 260 -18.16 34.35 1.66
N THR A 261 -16.87 34.10 1.65
CA THR A 261 -16.11 33.51 2.77
C THR A 261 -16.57 34.31 3.97
N ASP A 262 -17.35 33.69 4.84
CA ASP A 262 -17.83 34.36 6.03
C ASP A 262 -16.56 34.71 6.82
N PRO A 263 -16.17 35.99 6.90
CA PRO A 263 -14.92 36.40 7.54
C PRO A 263 -14.84 35.86 8.97
N ASP A 264 -16.00 35.73 9.64
CA ASP A 264 -16.09 35.20 11.00
C ASP A 264 -15.80 33.70 11.02
N ALA A 265 -16.22 32.96 10.02
CA ALA A 265 -15.92 31.50 9.93
C ALA A 265 -14.42 31.22 9.80
N GLU A 266 -13.67 32.05 9.07
CA GLU A 266 -12.21 31.93 8.98
C GLU A 266 -11.52 32.25 10.32
N LEU A 267 -11.97 33.29 11.02
CA LEU A 267 -11.47 33.61 12.36
C LEU A 267 -11.85 32.53 13.39
N GLU A 268 -13.06 31.98 13.32
CA GLU A 268 -13.48 30.88 14.17
C GLU A 268 -12.65 29.62 13.91
N SER A 269 -12.28 29.34 12.67
CA SER A 269 -11.37 28.23 12.34
C SER A 269 -10.02 28.37 13.07
N LEU A 270 -9.45 29.57 13.11
CA LEU A 270 -8.22 29.84 13.87
C LEU A 270 -8.43 29.66 15.39
N LYS A 271 -9.57 30.09 15.94
CA LYS A 271 -9.94 29.91 17.34
C LYS A 271 -9.88 28.43 17.77
N PHE A 272 -10.25 27.49 16.89
CA PHE A 272 -10.21 26.07 17.17
C PHE A 272 -8.80 25.46 16.95
N THR A 273 -8.00 26.00 16.04
CA THR A 273 -6.68 25.42 15.69
C THR A 273 -5.55 25.92 16.61
N ILE A 274 -5.59 27.20 17.05
CA ILE A 274 -4.57 27.81 17.90
C ILE A 274 -4.33 27.03 19.21
N PRO A 275 -5.36 26.55 19.94
CA PRO A 275 -5.14 25.75 21.15
C PRO A 275 -4.37 24.45 20.91
N SER A 276 -4.58 23.82 19.74
CA SER A 276 -3.86 22.62 19.34
C SER A 276 -2.37 22.91 19.09
N TRP A 277 -2.07 24.02 18.41
CA TRP A 277 -0.68 24.46 18.18
C TRP A 277 0.02 24.80 19.49
N SER A 278 -0.65 25.56 20.35
CA SER A 278 -0.12 25.90 21.69
C SER A 278 0.20 24.65 22.50
N LYS A 279 -0.73 23.69 22.54
CA LYS A 279 -0.53 22.42 23.24
C LYS A 279 0.66 21.61 22.67
N THR A 280 0.80 21.58 21.33
CA THR A 280 1.90 20.89 20.67
C THR A 280 3.25 21.53 21.01
N ILE A 281 3.32 22.87 20.98
CA ILE A 281 4.53 23.62 21.31
C ILE A 281 4.92 23.38 22.78
N SER A 282 3.97 23.50 23.72
CA SER A 282 4.19 23.26 25.15
C SER A 282 4.69 21.84 25.41
N ARG A 283 4.03 20.84 24.80
CA ARG A 283 4.46 19.45 24.91
C ARG A 283 5.89 19.23 24.39
N THR A 284 6.23 19.87 23.27
CA THR A 284 7.60 19.78 22.71
C THR A 284 8.61 20.40 23.66
N MET A 285 8.28 21.54 24.28
CA MET A 285 9.16 22.19 25.28
C MET A 285 9.37 21.33 26.51
N GLU A 286 8.36 20.60 26.96
CA GLU A 286 8.42 19.75 28.17
C GLU A 286 9.17 18.43 27.92
N LEU A 287 8.98 17.80 26.72
CA LEU A 287 9.45 16.45 26.46
C LEU A 287 10.80 16.39 25.71
N THR A 288 11.26 17.52 25.16
CA THR A 288 12.45 17.52 24.31
C THR A 288 13.68 18.01 25.05
N ASP A 289 14.68 17.14 25.17
CA ASP A 289 16.04 17.56 25.58
C ASP A 289 16.73 18.23 24.37
N PHE A 290 16.62 19.57 24.29
CA PHE A 290 17.13 20.34 23.15
C PHE A 290 18.65 20.19 22.93
N PRO A 291 19.53 20.06 23.95
CA PRO A 291 20.94 19.79 23.75
C PRO A 291 21.21 18.50 22.97
N SER A 292 20.40 17.45 23.13
CA SER A 292 20.58 16.16 22.46
C SER A 292 20.08 16.14 21.02
N THR A 293 19.31 17.16 20.60
CA THR A 293 18.74 17.21 19.23
C THR A 293 19.77 17.67 18.19
N SER A 294 19.60 17.25 16.93
CA SER A 294 20.49 17.65 15.85
C SER A 294 20.42 19.15 15.55
N VAL A 295 21.56 19.75 15.19
CA VAL A 295 21.66 21.18 14.84
C VAL A 295 20.74 21.53 13.67
N ASN A 296 20.60 20.64 12.68
CA ASN A 296 19.74 20.85 11.51
C ASN A 296 18.26 20.90 11.90
N ALA A 297 17.78 19.95 12.70
CA ALA A 297 16.39 19.95 13.18
C ALA A 297 16.06 21.22 13.97
N ARG A 298 16.95 21.66 14.85
CA ARG A 298 16.78 22.93 15.59
C ARG A 298 16.73 24.14 14.68
N ARG A 299 17.56 24.18 13.62
CA ARG A 299 17.58 25.28 12.63
C ARG A 299 16.28 25.33 11.84
N GLU A 300 15.81 24.18 11.35
CA GLU A 300 14.56 24.10 10.58
C GLU A 300 13.36 24.52 11.42
N VAL A 301 13.20 23.98 12.62
CA VAL A 301 12.11 24.35 13.53
C VAL A 301 12.18 25.82 13.89
N LYS A 302 13.37 26.36 14.17
CA LYS A 302 13.56 27.80 14.45
C LYS A 302 13.09 28.66 13.29
N MET A 303 13.43 28.31 12.04
CA MET A 303 13.02 29.06 10.86
C MET A 303 11.49 29.04 10.68
N GLN A 304 10.85 27.89 10.88
CA GLN A 304 9.39 27.78 10.80
C GLN A 304 8.68 28.59 11.90
N LEU A 305 9.19 28.53 13.13
CA LEU A 305 8.64 29.32 14.25
C LEU A 305 8.79 30.84 14.00
N LEU A 306 9.92 31.29 13.48
CA LEU A 306 10.11 32.71 13.13
C LEU A 306 9.14 33.16 12.02
N ASN A 307 8.90 32.30 11.03
CA ASN A 307 7.92 32.58 9.97
C ASN A 307 6.49 32.64 10.52
N LEU A 308 6.14 31.70 11.39
CA LEU A 308 4.84 31.67 12.07
C LEU A 308 4.64 32.93 12.93
N THR A 309 5.65 33.33 13.71
CA THR A 309 5.62 34.53 14.56
C THR A 309 5.35 35.78 13.71
N ARG A 310 6.01 35.94 12.56
CA ARG A 310 5.76 37.09 11.65
C ARG A 310 4.31 37.13 11.16
N LYS A 311 3.74 35.96 10.80
CA LYS A 311 2.34 35.86 10.35
C LYS A 311 1.38 36.19 11.48
N ILE A 312 1.64 35.70 12.68
CA ILE A 312 0.83 35.96 13.89
C ILE A 312 0.87 37.44 14.23
N THR A 313 2.05 38.07 14.25
CA THR A 313 2.20 39.51 14.54
C THR A 313 1.42 40.36 13.52
N ARG A 314 1.52 40.00 12.24
CA ARG A 314 0.77 40.71 11.19
C ARG A 314 -0.75 40.58 11.35
N LEU A 315 -1.23 39.39 11.70
CA LEU A 315 -2.65 39.14 11.94
C LEU A 315 -3.15 39.93 13.16
N LEU A 316 -2.39 39.94 14.25
CA LEU A 316 -2.72 40.72 15.45
C LEU A 316 -2.82 42.20 15.16
N SER A 317 -1.86 42.78 14.39
CA SER A 317 -1.94 44.20 13.97
C SER A 317 -3.20 44.50 13.16
N GLN A 318 -3.63 43.56 12.30
CA GLN A 318 -4.89 43.75 11.52
C GLN A 318 -6.12 43.72 12.40
N LEU A 319 -6.17 42.84 13.41
CA LEU A 319 -7.29 42.78 14.34
C LEU A 319 -7.36 43.99 15.25
N GLU A 320 -6.22 44.59 15.64
CA GLU A 320 -6.16 45.83 16.46
C GLU A 320 -6.54 47.08 15.71
N GLU A 321 -6.25 47.18 14.39
CA GLU A 321 -6.60 48.35 13.57
C GLU A 321 -8.13 48.47 13.36
N ASP A 322 -8.87 47.36 13.35
CA ASP A 322 -10.31 47.33 13.16
C ASP A 322 -11.11 47.64 14.46
N ASP A 323 -10.54 47.37 15.65
CA ASP A 323 -11.14 47.75 16.94
C ASP A 323 -11.07 49.28 17.21
N SER A 324 -10.36 50.03 16.40
CA SER A 324 -10.12 51.45 16.59
C SER A 324 -11.01 52.35 15.69
N LYS A 325 -11.94 51.76 14.92
CA LYS A 325 -12.93 52.47 14.07
C LYS A 325 -14.33 52.24 14.61
#